data_0eefd1f06057033255ca7573c4c20514
#
_entry.id   0eefd1f06057033255ca7573c4c20514
#
_cell.length_a   1.000
_cell.length_b   1.000
_cell.length_c   1.000
_cell.angle_alpha   90.00
_cell.angle_beta   90.00
_cell.angle_gamma   90.00
#
_symmetry.space_group_name_H-M   'P 1'
#
loop_
_entity.id
_entity.type
_entity.pdbx_description
1 polymer ?
#
loop_
_entity_poly.entity_id
_entity_poly.type
_entity_poly.pdbx_seq_one_letter_code
_entity_poly.pdbx_strand_id
1 'polypeptide(L)'
;MLELRDYQSECVNAIDKMNNGSGLVCMATGLGKTVVFSRIKRKGKVLIISHREELVHQPLKYYDCPCGVEQGSETSHGEQVISASVQSLIRRLDKFSPDEFDIIITDEAHHAAAESYKKIYSYFRPRIHVGFTATPNRGDKVRLDDVFSSIIFNRDLKWGIMNDWLSDVKCMRVEVSYNLTKVKRRMGDFIVSDLDKTINTKLANKEIKDIYSKYARGQTLIFAASVSHAKNIAAEIEGAECVSADTKNRKEIIDRFTSRQIPCLVNCMVFTEGTDMPLVETVIIARPTQNPSLYTQMVGRGLRKAEGKKYLTLIDCVGVTGKLDICTAPTLMGLDIGDVPEHRKGKIEGLLTDMQEIVEDARECPETWILNVKGVSLFFSEQNVSSHHVNWTKKSNGDLVYQFGDGERIGIKAMDELGKTKVMYYEFDDEKNKFRYRESEQTNLQTALDKAYEFFCTRHEDERKLWDLKEYYNWQYAPASEKQKDYIKSRVEKDEWDRLEKRGMLTKGEAAQILNMLSLKNLTQEKLLYMHAKKQKERAEKQEEFERKRHLKIRRLINKSARSRRYYALIFKDDLVITNEWDKASEMIAEAEKNGDKVRYKRFYSIDEAVDFLKK
;
A
#
# COMPACT_ATOMS: atom_id res chain seq x y z
N MET A 1 -32.74 -13.02 22.09
CA MET A 1 -31.25 -12.80 22.04
C MET A 1 -30.84 -12.61 20.58
N LEU A 2 -30.06 -11.58 20.26
CA LEU A 2 -29.49 -11.41 18.90
C LEU A 2 -28.53 -12.57 18.61
N GLU A 3 -28.74 -13.25 17.48
CA GLU A 3 -27.85 -14.30 17.01
C GLU A 3 -26.55 -13.68 16.47
N LEU A 4 -25.42 -14.26 16.85
CA LEU A 4 -24.11 -13.80 16.38
C LEU A 4 -23.89 -14.25 14.93
N ARG A 5 -23.33 -13.36 14.14
CA ARG A 5 -22.80 -13.70 12.83
C ARG A 5 -21.53 -14.56 12.99
N ASP A 6 -21.20 -15.36 11.96
CA ASP A 6 -20.06 -16.29 12.05
C ASP A 6 -18.76 -15.62 12.52
N TYR A 7 -18.38 -14.50 11.88
CA TYR A 7 -17.16 -13.77 12.27
C TYR A 7 -17.23 -13.13 13.68
N GLN A 8 -18.44 -12.80 14.18
CA GLN A 8 -18.62 -12.32 15.54
C GLN A 8 -18.40 -13.46 16.53
N SER A 9 -18.88 -14.67 16.20
CA SER A 9 -18.62 -15.89 16.97
C SER A 9 -17.14 -16.25 16.97
N GLU A 10 -16.46 -16.12 15.82
CA GLU A 10 -14.99 -16.27 15.75
C GLU A 10 -14.26 -15.29 16.66
N CYS A 11 -14.69 -14.02 16.66
CA CYS A 11 -14.12 -12.99 17.54
C CYS A 11 -14.29 -13.31 19.01
N VAL A 12 -15.52 -13.67 19.43
CA VAL A 12 -15.80 -14.09 20.81
C VAL A 12 -14.94 -15.29 21.20
N ASN A 13 -14.85 -16.30 20.34
CA ASN A 13 -14.01 -17.48 20.58
C ASN A 13 -12.52 -17.14 20.70
N ALA A 14 -12.03 -16.16 19.93
CA ALA A 14 -10.64 -15.70 20.03
C ALA A 14 -10.37 -15.04 21.38
N ILE A 15 -11.32 -14.21 21.87
CA ILE A 15 -11.23 -13.58 23.20
C ILE A 15 -11.36 -14.62 24.32
N ASP A 16 -12.31 -15.55 24.21
CA ASP A 16 -12.57 -16.58 25.23
C ASP A 16 -11.39 -17.57 25.39
N LYS A 17 -10.56 -17.73 24.37
CA LYS A 17 -9.31 -18.50 24.45
C LYS A 17 -8.20 -17.80 25.23
N MET A 18 -8.34 -16.52 25.52
CA MET A 18 -7.39 -15.82 26.37
C MET A 18 -7.60 -16.25 27.83
N ASN A 19 -6.60 -16.86 28.44
CA ASN A 19 -6.65 -17.20 29.84
C ASN A 19 -6.42 -15.97 30.72
N ASN A 20 -5.51 -15.11 30.33
CA ASN A 20 -5.16 -13.84 30.98
C ASN A 20 -4.46 -12.90 29.99
N GLY A 21 -4.26 -11.64 30.38
CA GLY A 21 -3.49 -10.65 29.64
C GLY A 21 -4.35 -9.67 28.83
N SER A 22 -3.72 -9.02 27.86
CA SER A 22 -4.34 -7.97 27.03
C SER A 22 -4.32 -8.30 25.55
N GLY A 23 -5.40 -7.96 24.84
CA GLY A 23 -5.50 -8.21 23.40
C GLY A 23 -6.29 -7.12 22.67
N LEU A 24 -5.92 -6.85 21.43
CA LEU A 24 -6.59 -5.87 20.58
C LEU A 24 -7.43 -6.57 19.51
N VAL A 25 -8.70 -6.16 19.41
CA VAL A 25 -9.63 -6.54 18.35
C VAL A 25 -9.73 -5.39 17.36
N CYS A 26 -9.30 -5.63 16.14
CA CYS A 26 -9.44 -4.71 15.03
C CYS A 26 -10.67 -5.12 14.21
N MET A 27 -11.74 -4.34 14.30
CA MET A 27 -13.01 -4.63 13.63
C MET A 27 -13.60 -3.34 13.03
N ALA A 28 -13.82 -3.32 11.72
CA ALA A 28 -14.32 -2.13 11.03
C ALA A 28 -15.64 -1.62 11.61
N THR A 29 -15.89 -0.33 11.43
CA THR A 29 -17.18 0.30 11.79
C THR A 29 -18.32 -0.39 11.03
N GLY A 30 -19.43 -0.68 11.71
CA GLY A 30 -20.58 -1.37 11.13
C GLY A 30 -20.58 -2.89 11.28
N LEU A 31 -19.48 -3.53 11.68
CA LEU A 31 -19.41 -4.97 11.89
C LEU A 31 -19.95 -5.45 13.27
N GLY A 32 -20.43 -4.54 14.12
CA GLY A 32 -21.14 -4.88 15.35
C GLY A 32 -20.23 -5.19 16.55
N LYS A 33 -19.16 -4.42 16.75
CA LYS A 33 -18.27 -4.50 17.92
C LYS A 33 -19.03 -4.63 19.25
N THR A 34 -20.03 -3.78 19.45
CA THR A 34 -20.81 -3.71 20.69
C THR A 34 -21.60 -5.00 20.98
N VAL A 35 -22.04 -5.70 19.93
CA VAL A 35 -22.70 -7.01 20.09
C VAL A 35 -21.72 -8.06 20.58
N VAL A 36 -20.48 -8.04 20.06
CA VAL A 36 -19.40 -8.93 20.52
C VAL A 36 -19.11 -8.73 21.99
N PHE A 37 -19.08 -7.49 22.50
CA PHE A 37 -18.83 -7.19 23.91
C PHE A 37 -19.74 -8.02 24.84
N SER A 38 -21.03 -8.07 24.53
CA SER A 38 -22.04 -8.70 25.38
C SER A 38 -21.98 -10.23 25.40
N ARG A 39 -21.20 -10.83 24.51
CA ARG A 39 -21.10 -12.29 24.33
C ARG A 39 -19.81 -12.89 24.84
N ILE A 40 -18.87 -12.07 25.33
CA ILE A 40 -17.60 -12.53 25.93
C ILE A 40 -17.91 -13.28 27.21
N LYS A 41 -17.35 -14.48 27.39
CA LYS A 41 -17.50 -15.29 28.61
C LYS A 41 -16.80 -14.63 29.78
N ARG A 42 -17.58 -14.34 30.80
CA ARG A 42 -17.12 -13.69 32.04
C ARG A 42 -17.15 -14.65 33.23
N LYS A 43 -16.18 -14.51 34.11
CA LYS A 43 -16.12 -15.21 35.40
C LYS A 43 -16.47 -14.27 36.55
N GLY A 44 -16.56 -12.99 36.31
CA GLY A 44 -16.83 -11.93 37.28
C GLY A 44 -17.42 -10.68 36.61
N LYS A 45 -17.24 -9.53 37.26
CA LYS A 45 -17.76 -8.25 36.77
C LYS A 45 -16.99 -7.76 35.52
N VAL A 46 -17.67 -6.97 34.69
CA VAL A 46 -17.13 -6.37 33.48
C VAL A 46 -17.15 -4.85 33.58
N LEU A 47 -16.04 -4.22 33.25
CA LEU A 47 -15.93 -2.77 33.08
C LEU A 47 -15.77 -2.44 31.59
N ILE A 48 -16.67 -1.61 31.08
CA ILE A 48 -16.59 -1.07 29.70
C ILE A 48 -16.16 0.39 29.80
N ILE A 49 -15.09 0.76 29.09
CA ILE A 49 -14.52 2.11 29.14
C ILE A 49 -14.70 2.74 27.76
N SER A 50 -15.35 3.91 27.72
CA SER A 50 -15.57 4.69 26.50
C SER A 50 -15.06 6.13 26.66
N HIS A 51 -14.52 6.68 25.56
CA HIS A 51 -14.04 8.07 25.56
C HIS A 51 -15.17 9.08 25.53
N ARG A 52 -16.26 8.76 24.83
CA ARG A 52 -17.42 9.66 24.65
C ARG A 52 -18.59 9.25 25.51
N GLU A 53 -19.26 10.26 26.04
CA GLU A 53 -20.42 10.10 26.90
C GLU A 53 -21.58 9.39 26.21
N GLU A 54 -21.79 9.62 24.91
CA GLU A 54 -22.87 9.01 24.12
C GLU A 54 -22.70 7.49 23.95
N LEU A 55 -21.47 6.99 24.08
CA LEU A 55 -21.17 5.55 23.92
C LEU A 55 -21.35 4.74 25.20
N VAL A 56 -21.49 5.40 26.36
CA VAL A 56 -21.55 4.71 27.66
C VAL A 56 -22.81 3.86 27.81
N HIS A 57 -23.96 4.36 27.37
CA HIS A 57 -25.24 3.64 27.50
C HIS A 57 -25.47 2.58 26.41
N GLN A 58 -24.79 2.70 25.26
CA GLN A 58 -25.05 1.87 24.09
C GLN A 58 -24.78 0.38 24.30
N PRO A 59 -23.64 -0.04 24.90
CA PRO A 59 -23.32 -1.45 25.10
C PRO A 59 -24.33 -2.15 26.01
N LEU A 60 -24.86 -1.44 26.98
CA LEU A 60 -25.71 -2.01 28.03
C LEU A 60 -27.02 -2.60 27.49
N LYS A 61 -27.49 -2.15 26.34
CA LYS A 61 -28.71 -2.67 25.67
C LYS A 61 -28.60 -4.14 25.26
N TYR A 62 -27.39 -4.69 25.20
CA TYR A 62 -27.12 -6.05 24.74
C TYR A 62 -26.85 -7.03 25.89
N TYR A 63 -26.87 -6.57 27.14
CA TYR A 63 -26.67 -7.39 28.31
C TYR A 63 -28.01 -7.73 28.99
N ASP A 64 -28.17 -8.97 29.41
CA ASP A 64 -29.35 -9.51 30.08
C ASP A 64 -29.19 -9.54 31.62
N CYS A 65 -28.31 -8.71 32.18
CA CYS A 65 -28.00 -8.69 33.59
C CYS A 65 -28.03 -7.26 34.12
N PRO A 66 -28.00 -7.06 35.48
CA PRO A 66 -27.90 -5.73 36.06
C PRO A 66 -26.69 -4.96 35.54
N CYS A 67 -26.94 -3.76 35.01
CA CYS A 67 -25.96 -2.87 34.41
C CYS A 67 -25.93 -1.52 35.12
N GLY A 68 -24.74 -1.01 35.40
CA GLY A 68 -24.53 0.30 36.03
C GLY A 68 -23.78 1.26 35.09
N VAL A 69 -23.87 2.54 35.41
CA VAL A 69 -23.23 3.62 34.64
C VAL A 69 -22.39 4.49 35.57
N GLU A 70 -21.17 4.83 35.15
CA GLU A 70 -20.31 5.84 35.75
C GLU A 70 -20.09 6.99 34.79
N GLN A 71 -21.02 7.98 34.81
CA GLN A 71 -20.98 9.12 33.91
C GLN A 71 -21.68 10.35 34.50
N GLY A 72 -21.02 11.51 34.53
CA GLY A 72 -21.59 12.75 35.02
C GLY A 72 -22.13 12.60 36.45
N SER A 73 -23.46 12.72 36.63
CA SER A 73 -24.14 12.50 37.92
C SER A 73 -24.55 11.04 38.16
N GLU A 74 -24.52 10.19 37.12
CA GLU A 74 -24.85 8.78 37.25
C GLU A 74 -23.70 8.01 37.93
N THR A 75 -24.06 7.11 38.86
CA THR A 75 -23.10 6.28 39.58
C THR A 75 -23.60 4.85 39.69
N SER A 76 -22.71 3.90 39.57
CA SER A 76 -23.01 2.47 39.72
C SER A 76 -23.12 2.07 41.20
N HIS A 77 -23.85 0.96 41.47
CA HIS A 77 -24.10 0.41 42.78
C HIS A 77 -23.64 -1.05 42.90
N GLY A 78 -22.64 -1.44 42.12
CA GLY A 78 -22.03 -2.78 42.20
C GLY A 78 -22.61 -3.81 41.23
N GLU A 79 -23.24 -3.35 40.14
CA GLU A 79 -23.81 -4.18 39.08
C GLU A 79 -22.75 -5.07 38.40
N GLN A 80 -23.22 -6.10 37.68
CA GLN A 80 -22.35 -7.07 37.03
C GLN A 80 -21.58 -6.50 35.84
N VAL A 81 -22.18 -5.53 35.18
CA VAL A 81 -21.57 -4.82 34.05
C VAL A 81 -21.64 -3.32 34.32
N ILE A 82 -20.52 -2.68 34.34
CA ILE A 82 -20.41 -1.24 34.53
C ILE A 82 -19.84 -0.61 33.26
N SER A 83 -20.56 0.35 32.71
CA SER A 83 -20.07 1.16 31.59
C SER A 83 -19.71 2.55 32.07
N ALA A 84 -18.52 3.01 31.77
CA ALA A 84 -17.95 4.23 32.30
C ALA A 84 -17.37 5.15 31.24
N SER A 85 -17.57 6.46 31.42
CA SER A 85 -16.74 7.43 30.71
C SER A 85 -15.37 7.56 31.39
N VAL A 86 -14.30 7.66 30.59
CA VAL A 86 -12.93 7.84 31.11
C VAL A 86 -12.85 8.99 32.11
N GLN A 87 -13.51 10.12 31.78
CA GLN A 87 -13.49 11.34 32.58
C GLN A 87 -14.13 11.18 33.96
N SER A 88 -15.21 10.40 34.06
CA SER A 88 -15.86 10.11 35.32
C SER A 88 -15.11 9.04 36.11
N LEU A 89 -14.70 7.97 35.44
CA LEU A 89 -14.04 6.83 36.10
C LEU A 89 -12.71 7.22 36.76
N ILE A 90 -11.89 8.04 36.08
CA ILE A 90 -10.58 8.45 36.62
C ILE A 90 -10.69 9.24 37.93
N ARG A 91 -11.86 9.88 38.17
CA ARG A 91 -12.14 10.66 39.38
C ARG A 91 -12.76 9.79 40.51
N ARG A 92 -13.09 8.53 40.21
CA ARG A 92 -13.87 7.64 41.06
C ARG A 92 -13.21 6.28 41.21
N LEU A 93 -11.91 6.16 40.92
CA LEU A 93 -11.18 4.89 41.02
C LEU A 93 -11.24 4.29 42.44
N ASP A 94 -11.20 5.15 43.44
CA ASP A 94 -11.28 4.80 44.88
C ASP A 94 -12.60 4.15 45.29
N LYS A 95 -13.66 4.24 44.49
CA LYS A 95 -14.93 3.53 44.73
C LYS A 95 -14.86 2.03 44.44
N PHE A 96 -13.83 1.60 43.71
CA PHE A 96 -13.69 0.23 43.22
C PHE A 96 -12.46 -0.44 43.80
N SER A 97 -12.56 -1.73 44.09
CA SER A 97 -11.38 -2.53 44.39
C SER A 97 -10.51 -2.71 43.12
N PRO A 98 -9.18 -2.70 43.24
CA PRO A 98 -8.30 -3.00 42.09
C PRO A 98 -8.59 -4.34 41.40
N ASP A 99 -9.07 -5.33 42.12
CA ASP A 99 -9.38 -6.67 41.62
C ASP A 99 -10.89 -6.88 41.36
N GLU A 100 -11.69 -5.80 41.29
CA GLU A 100 -13.15 -5.89 41.20
C GLU A 100 -13.63 -6.46 39.86
N PHE A 101 -12.92 -6.17 38.77
CA PHE A 101 -13.33 -6.52 37.41
C PHE A 101 -12.55 -7.72 36.86
N ASP A 102 -13.26 -8.74 36.38
CA ASP A 102 -12.70 -9.88 35.65
C ASP A 102 -12.23 -9.47 34.26
N ILE A 103 -13.02 -8.61 33.62
CA ILE A 103 -12.76 -8.16 32.24
C ILE A 103 -12.84 -6.64 32.17
N ILE A 104 -11.87 -6.02 31.51
CA ILE A 104 -11.95 -4.63 31.07
C ILE A 104 -12.07 -4.63 29.54
N ILE A 105 -13.08 -3.93 29.03
CA ILE A 105 -13.30 -3.68 27.60
C ILE A 105 -13.07 -2.20 27.35
N THR A 106 -12.14 -1.89 26.45
CA THR A 106 -11.89 -0.51 26.01
C THR A 106 -12.47 -0.32 24.62
N ASP A 107 -13.55 0.45 24.50
CA ASP A 107 -14.10 0.84 23.19
C ASP A 107 -13.29 1.99 22.60
N GLU A 108 -13.20 2.04 21.28
CA GLU A 108 -12.32 2.94 20.52
C GLU A 108 -10.88 2.97 21.06
N ALA A 109 -10.31 1.77 21.20
CA ALA A 109 -9.03 1.52 21.86
C ALA A 109 -7.83 2.26 21.23
N HIS A 110 -8.02 2.92 20.09
CA HIS A 110 -7.02 3.84 19.55
C HIS A 110 -6.74 5.03 20.49
N HIS A 111 -7.60 5.31 21.48
CA HIS A 111 -7.35 6.29 22.54
C HIS A 111 -6.59 5.72 23.76
N ALA A 112 -6.41 4.40 23.85
CA ALA A 112 -5.89 3.70 25.04
C ALA A 112 -4.48 4.13 25.48
N ALA A 113 -3.68 4.68 24.58
CA ALA A 113 -2.33 5.16 24.90
C ALA A 113 -2.30 6.52 25.63
N ALA A 114 -3.45 7.19 25.80
CA ALA A 114 -3.51 8.46 26.53
C ALA A 114 -3.29 8.25 28.04
N GLU A 115 -2.67 9.22 28.70
CA GLU A 115 -2.33 9.17 30.14
C GLU A 115 -3.54 8.91 31.04
N SER A 116 -4.72 9.42 30.68
CA SER A 116 -5.97 9.16 31.41
C SER A 116 -6.35 7.68 31.41
N TYR A 117 -6.15 6.98 30.29
CA TYR A 117 -6.38 5.54 30.19
C TYR A 117 -5.30 4.75 30.95
N LYS A 118 -4.03 5.12 30.79
CA LYS A 118 -2.92 4.45 31.50
C LYS A 118 -3.11 4.49 33.01
N LYS A 119 -3.63 5.58 33.58
CA LYS A 119 -3.95 5.67 35.00
C LYS A 119 -5.02 4.66 35.41
N ILE A 120 -6.06 4.46 34.62
CA ILE A 120 -7.11 3.47 34.88
C ILE A 120 -6.52 2.05 34.80
N TYR A 121 -5.72 1.76 33.78
CA TYR A 121 -5.11 0.44 33.60
C TYR A 121 -4.06 0.11 34.66
N SER A 122 -3.38 1.09 35.20
CA SER A 122 -2.44 0.88 36.31
C SER A 122 -3.14 0.64 37.65
N TYR A 123 -4.40 1.03 37.80
CA TYR A 123 -5.19 0.82 39.00
C TYR A 123 -5.82 -0.57 39.06
N PHE A 124 -6.48 -0.99 37.97
CA PHE A 124 -7.19 -2.27 37.93
C PHE A 124 -6.29 -3.44 37.52
N ARG A 125 -6.62 -4.64 38.03
CA ARG A 125 -5.94 -5.91 37.75
C ARG A 125 -6.90 -6.93 37.11
N PRO A 126 -7.46 -6.69 35.94
CA PRO A 126 -8.38 -7.61 35.31
C PRO A 126 -7.65 -8.88 34.87
N ARG A 127 -8.37 -10.00 34.82
CA ARG A 127 -7.86 -11.21 34.17
C ARG A 127 -7.65 -10.98 32.69
N ILE A 128 -8.59 -10.31 32.01
CA ILE A 128 -8.51 -10.00 30.60
C ILE A 128 -8.75 -8.49 30.35
N HIS A 129 -7.92 -7.88 29.55
CA HIS A 129 -8.15 -6.55 29.00
C HIS A 129 -8.26 -6.61 27.47
N VAL A 130 -9.42 -6.28 26.92
CA VAL A 130 -9.67 -6.31 25.48
C VAL A 130 -9.95 -4.91 24.96
N GLY A 131 -9.14 -4.46 23.99
CA GLY A 131 -9.39 -3.23 23.25
C GLY A 131 -10.12 -3.51 21.95
N PHE A 132 -11.08 -2.65 21.60
CA PHE A 132 -11.76 -2.68 20.31
C PHE A 132 -11.51 -1.39 19.53
N THR A 133 -11.11 -1.50 18.27
CA THR A 133 -10.91 -0.34 17.39
C THR A 133 -11.27 -0.68 15.95
N ALA A 134 -11.71 0.31 15.21
CA ALA A 134 -11.87 0.18 13.76
C ALA A 134 -10.56 0.46 13.01
N THR A 135 -9.66 1.24 13.61
CA THR A 135 -8.41 1.72 13.02
C THR A 135 -7.26 1.49 13.99
N PRO A 136 -6.48 0.40 13.84
CA PRO A 136 -5.33 0.13 14.72
C PRO A 136 -4.18 1.14 14.52
N ASN A 137 -4.07 1.72 13.32
CA ASN A 137 -3.03 2.68 12.99
C ASN A 137 -3.52 4.11 13.28
N ARG A 138 -2.86 4.77 14.23
CA ARG A 138 -3.07 6.19 14.53
C ARG A 138 -2.15 7.06 13.69
N GLY A 139 -2.69 8.17 13.17
CA GLY A 139 -1.90 9.18 12.45
C GLY A 139 -0.84 9.88 13.32
N ASP A 140 -0.95 9.81 14.64
CA ASP A 140 -0.02 10.43 15.61
C ASP A 140 1.16 9.52 16.03
N LYS A 141 1.31 8.33 15.40
CA LYS A 141 2.38 7.35 15.67
C LYS A 141 2.49 6.86 17.12
N VAL A 142 1.47 7.08 17.96
CA VAL A 142 1.47 6.58 19.34
C VAL A 142 1.20 5.08 19.32
N ARG A 143 2.08 4.30 19.94
CA ARG A 143 2.06 2.84 19.92
C ARG A 143 1.00 2.31 20.89
N LEU A 144 0.23 1.32 20.44
CA LEU A 144 -0.76 0.58 21.25
C LEU A 144 -0.18 -0.69 21.86
N ASP A 145 1.01 -1.09 21.47
CA ASP A 145 1.74 -2.24 21.99
C ASP A 145 2.23 -2.05 23.45
N ASP A 146 2.24 -0.80 23.95
CA ASP A 146 2.41 -0.51 25.39
C ASP A 146 1.22 -0.97 26.24
N VAL A 147 0.03 -1.18 25.63
CA VAL A 147 -1.22 -1.52 26.32
C VAL A 147 -1.71 -2.91 25.96
N PHE A 148 -1.64 -3.29 24.70
CA PHE A 148 -2.12 -4.57 24.20
C PHE A 148 -0.96 -5.43 23.67
N SER A 149 -0.89 -6.68 24.15
CA SER A 149 0.21 -7.59 23.82
C SER A 149 0.18 -8.13 22.40
N SER A 150 -1.02 -8.21 21.79
CA SER A 150 -1.19 -8.73 20.43
C SER A 150 -2.54 -8.33 19.83
N ILE A 151 -2.63 -8.35 18.49
CA ILE A 151 -3.91 -8.31 17.77
C ILE A 151 -4.46 -9.73 17.75
N ILE A 152 -5.56 -9.97 18.46
CA ILE A 152 -6.18 -11.29 18.61
C ILE A 152 -7.23 -11.59 17.56
N PHE A 153 -7.77 -10.54 16.89
CA PHE A 153 -8.75 -10.66 15.83
C PHE A 153 -8.68 -9.44 14.92
N ASN A 154 -8.75 -9.66 13.59
CA ASN A 154 -8.71 -8.58 12.63
C ASN A 154 -9.72 -8.82 11.48
N ARG A 155 -10.67 -7.88 11.29
CA ARG A 155 -11.59 -7.79 10.17
C ARG A 155 -11.73 -6.32 9.77
N ASP A 156 -10.97 -5.93 8.75
CA ASP A 156 -10.92 -4.57 8.23
C ASP A 156 -12.14 -4.23 7.36
N LEU A 157 -12.16 -3.02 6.83
CA LEU A 157 -13.23 -2.54 5.97
C LEU A 157 -13.32 -3.31 4.66
N LYS A 158 -12.17 -3.60 4.05
CA LYS A 158 -12.09 -4.36 2.80
C LYS A 158 -12.69 -5.76 2.98
N TRP A 159 -12.31 -6.44 4.06
CA TRP A 159 -12.89 -7.74 4.39
C TRP A 159 -14.42 -7.65 4.57
N GLY A 160 -14.91 -6.62 5.26
CA GLY A 160 -16.34 -6.43 5.49
C GLY A 160 -17.15 -6.25 4.21
N ILE A 161 -16.61 -5.50 3.24
CA ILE A 161 -17.23 -5.28 1.94
C ILE A 161 -17.15 -6.54 1.09
N MET A 162 -15.98 -7.17 0.96
CA MET A 162 -15.79 -8.37 0.13
C MET A 162 -16.59 -9.58 0.60
N ASN A 163 -16.89 -9.68 1.89
CA ASN A 163 -17.73 -10.74 2.47
C ASN A 163 -19.20 -10.31 2.61
N ASP A 164 -19.61 -9.23 1.97
CA ASP A 164 -20.99 -8.77 1.89
C ASP A 164 -21.64 -8.40 3.25
N TRP A 165 -20.84 -8.06 4.25
CA TRP A 165 -21.30 -7.57 5.55
C TRP A 165 -21.51 -6.05 5.59
N LEU A 166 -20.82 -5.33 4.72
CA LEU A 166 -20.91 -3.88 4.54
C LEU A 166 -21.26 -3.56 3.10
N SER A 167 -21.88 -2.39 2.88
CA SER A 167 -22.08 -1.86 1.53
C SER A 167 -20.74 -1.46 0.92
N ASP A 168 -20.55 -1.76 -0.36
CA ASP A 168 -19.43 -1.17 -1.10
C ASP A 168 -19.57 0.36 -1.18
N VAL A 169 -18.51 1.05 -1.50
CA VAL A 169 -18.46 2.52 -1.53
C VAL A 169 -18.06 2.98 -2.92
N LYS A 170 -18.93 3.76 -3.55
CA LYS A 170 -18.59 4.49 -4.77
C LYS A 170 -18.01 5.84 -4.39
N CYS A 171 -16.71 5.99 -4.59
CA CYS A 171 -15.94 7.14 -4.18
C CYS A 171 -15.84 8.18 -5.28
N MET A 172 -16.04 9.45 -4.91
CA MET A 172 -15.91 10.61 -5.80
C MET A 172 -15.14 11.71 -5.08
N ARG A 173 -14.25 12.38 -5.79
CA ARG A 173 -13.49 13.54 -5.32
C ARG A 173 -13.96 14.78 -6.08
N VAL A 174 -14.48 15.79 -5.39
CA VAL A 174 -15.01 17.00 -6.01
C VAL A 174 -14.32 18.23 -5.46
N GLU A 175 -13.79 19.08 -6.35
CA GLU A 175 -13.12 20.31 -5.96
C GLU A 175 -14.13 21.39 -5.55
N VAL A 176 -13.80 22.10 -4.46
CA VAL A 176 -14.57 23.21 -3.90
C VAL A 176 -13.64 24.43 -3.75
N SER A 177 -14.16 25.62 -3.96
CA SER A 177 -13.41 26.89 -4.00
C SER A 177 -12.94 27.35 -2.62
N TYR A 178 -12.06 26.59 -1.96
CA TYR A 178 -11.36 27.01 -0.75
C TYR A 178 -9.89 26.56 -0.74
N ASN A 179 -9.07 27.26 0.06
CA ASN A 179 -7.63 27.03 0.11
C ASN A 179 -7.18 26.71 1.53
N LEU A 180 -6.77 25.45 1.77
CA LEU A 180 -6.37 24.94 3.08
C LEU A 180 -4.91 25.20 3.43
N THR A 181 -4.08 25.72 2.51
CA THR A 181 -2.63 25.86 2.70
C THR A 181 -2.23 26.71 3.90
N LYS A 182 -3.09 27.67 4.31
CA LYS A 182 -2.86 28.58 5.43
C LYS A 182 -3.60 28.21 6.71
N VAL A 183 -4.41 27.15 6.69
CA VAL A 183 -5.18 26.72 7.86
C VAL A 183 -4.23 26.14 8.91
N LYS A 184 -4.32 26.62 10.14
CA LYS A 184 -3.50 26.15 11.26
C LYS A 184 -3.88 24.75 11.69
N ARG A 185 -2.90 24.01 12.19
CA ARG A 185 -3.05 22.61 12.62
C ARG A 185 -2.63 22.44 14.08
N ARG A 186 -3.27 21.49 14.74
CA ARG A 186 -2.94 21.10 16.11
C ARG A 186 -3.25 19.61 16.28
N MET A 187 -2.34 18.84 16.92
CA MET A 187 -2.52 17.40 17.22
C MET A 187 -2.89 16.55 15.97
N GLY A 188 -2.30 16.86 14.81
CA GLY A 188 -2.48 16.07 13.60
C GLY A 188 -3.74 16.37 12.77
N ASP A 189 -4.53 17.44 13.13
CA ASP A 189 -5.67 17.86 12.33
C ASP A 189 -5.79 19.41 12.31
N PHE A 190 -6.71 19.92 11.50
CA PHE A 190 -6.99 21.34 11.39
C PHE A 190 -7.63 21.91 12.65
N ILE A 191 -7.25 23.14 13.03
CA ILE A 191 -7.94 23.90 14.07
C ILE A 191 -9.31 24.30 13.54
N VAL A 192 -10.38 23.83 14.19
CA VAL A 192 -11.78 23.98 13.74
C VAL A 192 -12.15 25.45 13.45
N SER A 193 -11.73 26.39 14.30
CA SER A 193 -12.05 27.82 14.10
C SER A 193 -11.39 28.43 12.86
N ASP A 194 -10.16 27.99 12.53
CA ASP A 194 -9.45 28.47 11.34
C ASP A 194 -9.97 27.77 10.08
N LEU A 195 -10.29 26.48 10.19
CA LEU A 195 -10.91 25.70 9.12
C LEU A 195 -12.26 26.31 8.75
N ASP A 196 -13.13 26.56 9.74
CA ASP A 196 -14.46 27.15 9.52
C ASP A 196 -14.37 28.48 8.78
N LYS A 197 -13.50 29.42 9.21
CA LYS A 197 -13.29 30.70 8.53
C LYS A 197 -12.90 30.55 7.06
N THR A 198 -12.20 29.48 6.74
CA THR A 198 -11.67 29.23 5.39
C THR A 198 -12.70 28.57 4.47
N ILE A 199 -13.47 27.60 4.97
CA ILE A 199 -14.37 26.79 4.13
C ILE A 199 -15.84 27.23 4.21
N ASN A 200 -16.25 27.91 5.29
CA ASN A 200 -17.63 28.36 5.50
C ASN A 200 -17.90 29.69 4.79
N THR A 201 -17.76 29.71 3.48
CA THR A 201 -18.04 30.87 2.63
C THR A 201 -19.32 30.64 1.84
N LYS A 202 -20.01 31.75 1.44
CA LYS A 202 -21.23 31.66 0.62
C LYS A 202 -20.99 30.87 -0.68
N LEU A 203 -19.81 31.05 -1.31
CA LEU A 203 -19.46 30.37 -2.54
C LEU A 203 -19.31 28.85 -2.29
N ALA A 204 -18.48 28.47 -1.32
CA ALA A 204 -18.26 27.05 -1.01
C ALA A 204 -19.55 26.32 -0.57
N ASN A 205 -20.39 26.97 0.24
CA ASN A 205 -21.66 26.39 0.67
C ASN A 205 -22.62 26.17 -0.52
N LYS A 206 -22.64 27.11 -1.49
CA LYS A 206 -23.40 26.96 -2.73
C LYS A 206 -22.85 25.81 -3.60
N GLU A 207 -21.53 25.69 -3.72
CA GLU A 207 -20.89 24.59 -4.43
C GLU A 207 -21.22 23.22 -3.78
N ILE A 208 -21.24 23.14 -2.43
CA ILE A 208 -21.66 21.92 -1.71
C ILE A 208 -23.13 21.59 -2.01
N LYS A 209 -24.00 22.58 -2.08
CA LYS A 209 -25.40 22.40 -2.50
C LYS A 209 -25.49 21.89 -3.95
N ASP A 210 -24.70 22.43 -4.86
CA ASP A 210 -24.68 22.02 -6.26
C ASP A 210 -24.14 20.57 -6.40
N ILE A 211 -23.12 20.20 -5.61
CA ILE A 211 -22.59 18.82 -5.47
C ILE A 211 -23.70 17.88 -4.96
N TYR A 212 -24.42 18.27 -3.90
CA TYR A 212 -25.55 17.51 -3.38
C TYR A 212 -26.60 17.28 -4.49
N SER A 213 -27.04 18.35 -5.15
CA SER A 213 -28.08 18.28 -6.18
C SER A 213 -27.70 17.41 -7.38
N LYS A 214 -26.41 17.38 -7.75
CA LYS A 214 -25.90 16.65 -8.91
C LYS A 214 -25.61 15.18 -8.62
N TYR A 215 -25.01 14.89 -7.48
CA TYR A 215 -24.41 13.58 -7.23
C TYR A 215 -25.07 12.78 -6.11
N ALA A 216 -25.77 13.44 -5.16
CA ALA A 216 -26.39 12.73 -4.05
C ALA A 216 -27.51 11.79 -4.54
N ARG A 217 -27.64 10.66 -3.84
CA ARG A 217 -28.71 9.68 -4.05
C ARG A 217 -29.29 9.31 -2.70
N GLY A 218 -30.61 9.29 -2.62
CA GLY A 218 -31.34 8.90 -1.40
C GLY A 218 -31.00 9.73 -0.17
N GLN A 219 -31.11 9.11 1.00
CA GLN A 219 -30.85 9.75 2.30
C GLN A 219 -29.38 10.17 2.43
N THR A 220 -29.17 11.47 2.59
CA THR A 220 -27.83 12.07 2.56
C THR A 220 -27.41 12.60 3.92
N LEU A 221 -26.18 12.31 4.31
CA LEU A 221 -25.53 12.83 5.50
C LEU A 221 -24.33 13.70 5.10
N ILE A 222 -24.33 14.96 5.51
CA ILE A 222 -23.25 15.92 5.24
C ILE A 222 -22.50 16.21 6.55
N PHE A 223 -21.18 16.06 6.54
CA PHE A 223 -20.32 16.39 7.67
C PHE A 223 -19.71 17.77 7.49
N ALA A 224 -20.08 18.72 8.35
CA ALA A 224 -19.59 20.09 8.36
C ALA A 224 -18.51 20.31 9.44
N ALA A 225 -17.67 21.35 9.27
CA ALA A 225 -16.58 21.65 10.19
C ALA A 225 -17.04 22.28 11.52
N SER A 226 -18.08 23.08 11.49
CA SER A 226 -18.64 23.79 12.66
C SER A 226 -20.15 23.76 12.65
N VAL A 227 -20.77 24.15 13.76
CA VAL A 227 -22.22 24.31 13.86
C VAL A 227 -22.73 25.41 12.91
N SER A 228 -21.97 26.52 12.79
CA SER A 228 -22.27 27.58 11.84
C SER A 228 -22.23 27.08 10.39
N HIS A 229 -21.18 26.33 10.02
CA HIS A 229 -21.05 25.74 8.68
C HIS A 229 -22.22 24.79 8.39
N ALA A 230 -22.58 23.93 9.35
CA ALA A 230 -23.70 23.02 9.19
C ALA A 230 -25.04 23.73 8.96
N LYS A 231 -25.31 24.82 9.71
CA LYS A 231 -26.50 25.63 9.53
C LYS A 231 -26.52 26.32 8.16
N ASN A 232 -25.39 26.87 7.74
CA ASN A 232 -25.27 27.54 6.45
C ASN A 232 -25.48 26.60 5.27
N ILE A 233 -24.90 25.39 5.31
CA ILE A 233 -25.14 24.37 4.27
C ILE A 233 -26.59 23.91 4.27
N ALA A 234 -27.18 23.64 5.45
CA ALA A 234 -28.58 23.22 5.54
C ALA A 234 -29.54 24.30 4.99
N ALA A 235 -29.25 25.57 5.17
CA ALA A 235 -30.06 26.68 4.64
C ALA A 235 -30.03 26.76 3.10
N GLU A 236 -28.97 26.26 2.43
CA GLU A 236 -28.87 26.25 0.98
C GLU A 236 -29.62 25.04 0.34
N ILE A 237 -29.90 23.98 1.10
CA ILE A 237 -30.49 22.74 0.62
C ILE A 237 -31.95 22.63 1.08
N GLU A 238 -32.87 22.57 0.14
CA GLU A 238 -34.31 22.48 0.44
C GLU A 238 -34.62 21.19 1.21
N GLY A 239 -35.35 21.30 2.31
CA GLY A 239 -35.73 20.19 3.20
C GLY A 239 -34.60 19.60 4.04
N ALA A 240 -33.39 20.16 4.00
CA ALA A 240 -32.29 19.74 4.87
C ALA A 240 -32.47 20.30 6.29
N GLU A 241 -32.06 19.49 7.28
CA GLU A 241 -31.98 19.92 8.67
C GLU A 241 -30.57 19.80 9.24
N CYS A 242 -30.26 20.73 10.17
CA CYS A 242 -28.96 20.75 10.87
C CYS A 242 -29.07 20.07 12.23
N VAL A 243 -28.12 19.19 12.56
CA VAL A 243 -28.00 18.58 13.88
C VAL A 243 -26.62 18.85 14.48
N SER A 244 -26.60 19.35 15.71
CA SER A 244 -25.39 19.64 16.48
C SER A 244 -25.52 19.16 17.93
N ALA A 245 -24.47 19.32 18.73
CA ALA A 245 -24.51 19.00 20.16
C ALA A 245 -25.63 19.76 20.91
N ASP A 246 -25.91 20.98 20.51
CA ASP A 246 -26.90 21.88 21.16
C ASP A 246 -28.35 21.64 20.69
N THR A 247 -28.58 20.71 19.74
CA THR A 247 -29.92 20.43 19.20
C THR A 247 -30.78 19.71 20.23
N LYS A 248 -31.84 20.35 20.73
CA LYS A 248 -32.70 19.80 21.80
C LYS A 248 -33.60 18.65 21.32
N ASN A 249 -34.16 18.75 20.11
CA ASN A 249 -35.08 17.78 19.50
C ASN A 249 -34.36 16.78 18.56
N ARG A 250 -33.11 16.42 18.89
CA ARG A 250 -32.26 15.56 18.06
C ARG A 250 -32.93 14.23 17.68
N LYS A 251 -33.59 13.59 18.65
CA LYS A 251 -34.26 12.31 18.44
C LYS A 251 -35.36 12.42 17.39
N GLU A 252 -36.20 13.44 17.48
CA GLU A 252 -37.28 13.70 16.53
C GLU A 252 -36.74 13.93 15.10
N ILE A 253 -35.68 14.71 14.95
CA ILE A 253 -35.04 14.97 13.65
C ILE A 253 -34.47 13.65 13.07
N ILE A 254 -33.83 12.82 13.88
CA ILE A 254 -33.31 11.50 13.45
C ILE A 254 -34.47 10.57 13.02
N ASP A 255 -35.56 10.56 13.78
CA ASP A 255 -36.74 9.74 13.45
C ASP A 255 -37.37 10.18 12.12
N ARG A 256 -37.47 11.51 11.87
CA ARG A 256 -37.94 12.08 10.61
C ARG A 256 -36.99 11.79 9.45
N PHE A 257 -35.69 11.81 9.67
CA PHE A 257 -34.71 11.42 8.68
C PHE A 257 -34.81 9.92 8.36
N THR A 258 -34.92 9.07 9.38
CA THR A 258 -35.06 7.62 9.22
C THR A 258 -36.35 7.25 8.50
N SER A 259 -37.43 8.00 8.73
CA SER A 259 -38.73 7.83 8.03
C SER A 259 -38.79 8.50 6.65
N ARG A 260 -37.66 9.00 6.14
CA ARG A 260 -37.51 9.67 4.83
C ARG A 260 -38.30 10.99 4.68
N GLN A 261 -38.71 11.61 5.78
CA GLN A 261 -39.35 12.94 5.77
C GLN A 261 -38.35 14.07 5.56
N ILE A 262 -37.10 13.84 5.93
CA ILE A 262 -35.97 14.75 5.73
C ILE A 262 -35.00 14.07 4.75
N PRO A 263 -34.69 14.65 3.58
CA PRO A 263 -33.81 14.03 2.59
C PRO A 263 -32.33 14.16 2.93
N CYS A 264 -31.95 15.18 3.70
CA CYS A 264 -30.56 15.51 4.01
C CYS A 264 -30.40 15.98 5.46
N LEU A 265 -29.47 15.36 6.18
CA LEU A 265 -28.99 15.85 7.46
C LEU A 265 -27.60 16.43 7.33
N VAL A 266 -27.45 17.68 7.80
CA VAL A 266 -26.13 18.32 7.91
C VAL A 266 -25.72 18.32 9.37
N ASN A 267 -24.58 17.73 9.69
CA ASN A 267 -24.15 17.59 11.07
C ASN A 267 -22.75 18.12 11.35
N CYS A 268 -22.55 18.55 12.61
CA CYS A 268 -21.24 18.90 13.13
C CYS A 268 -20.93 18.00 14.32
N MET A 269 -20.00 17.06 14.15
CA MET A 269 -19.42 16.18 15.18
C MET A 269 -20.37 15.27 15.96
N VAL A 270 -21.68 15.26 15.67
CA VAL A 270 -22.69 14.54 16.47
C VAL A 270 -22.82 13.09 16.04
N PHE A 271 -22.70 12.82 14.76
CA PHE A 271 -22.87 11.47 14.20
C PHE A 271 -21.55 10.75 13.87
N THR A 272 -20.46 11.16 14.48
CA THR A 272 -19.19 10.47 14.29
C THR A 272 -19.17 9.12 14.99
N GLU A 273 -19.96 8.95 16.09
CA GLU A 273 -20.01 7.71 16.86
C GLU A 273 -21.45 7.44 17.37
N GLY A 274 -21.81 6.17 17.59
CA GLY A 274 -22.98 5.76 18.38
C GLY A 274 -24.35 5.72 17.71
N THR A 275 -24.57 6.38 16.57
CA THR A 275 -25.89 6.42 15.92
C THR A 275 -26.03 5.38 14.83
N ASP A 276 -27.12 4.60 14.86
CA ASP A 276 -27.44 3.62 13.81
C ASP A 276 -28.27 4.28 12.71
N MET A 277 -27.73 4.42 11.50
CA MET A 277 -28.38 5.02 10.34
C MET A 277 -28.20 4.15 9.09
N PRO A 278 -28.87 2.99 9.01
CA PRO A 278 -28.67 2.06 7.88
C PRO A 278 -29.14 2.63 6.54
N LEU A 279 -30.06 3.57 6.55
CA LEU A 279 -30.67 4.15 5.34
C LEU A 279 -29.80 5.22 4.65
N VAL A 280 -28.66 5.60 5.20
CA VAL A 280 -27.77 6.59 4.56
C VAL A 280 -27.21 6.00 3.25
N GLU A 281 -27.55 6.63 2.14
CA GLU A 281 -27.14 6.22 0.79
C GLU A 281 -26.03 7.13 0.23
N THR A 282 -25.92 8.37 0.73
CA THR A 282 -24.85 9.32 0.38
C THR A 282 -24.22 9.93 1.62
N VAL A 283 -22.89 9.99 1.63
CA VAL A 283 -22.10 10.74 2.62
C VAL A 283 -21.28 11.79 1.89
N ILE A 284 -21.41 13.05 2.30
CA ILE A 284 -20.62 14.17 1.78
C ILE A 284 -19.69 14.67 2.89
N ILE A 285 -18.38 14.61 2.64
CA ILE A 285 -17.37 15.12 3.56
C ILE A 285 -17.08 16.59 3.20
N ALA A 286 -17.87 17.50 3.74
CA ALA A 286 -17.66 18.94 3.62
C ALA A 286 -16.69 19.48 4.69
N ARG A 287 -16.15 18.62 5.52
CA ARG A 287 -15.13 18.89 6.51
C ARG A 287 -13.83 18.14 6.15
N PRO A 288 -12.88 18.79 5.46
CA PRO A 288 -11.56 18.21 5.28
C PRO A 288 -10.90 17.88 6.63
N THR A 289 -10.21 16.75 6.71
CA THR A 289 -9.50 16.31 7.90
C THR A 289 -8.21 15.61 7.52
N GLN A 290 -7.20 15.67 8.40
CA GLN A 290 -5.97 14.87 8.31
C GLN A 290 -5.99 13.68 9.27
N ASN A 291 -7.10 13.49 10.01
CA ASN A 291 -7.26 12.42 10.98
C ASN A 291 -7.99 11.21 10.37
N PRO A 292 -7.28 10.09 10.07
CA PRO A 292 -7.89 8.91 9.44
C PRO A 292 -8.99 8.28 10.28
N SER A 293 -8.87 8.30 11.61
CA SER A 293 -9.88 7.73 12.52
C SER A 293 -11.19 8.50 12.41
N LEU A 294 -11.13 9.84 12.45
CA LEU A 294 -12.30 10.69 12.29
C LEU A 294 -12.94 10.50 10.91
N TYR A 295 -12.13 10.45 9.85
CA TYR A 295 -12.62 10.21 8.49
C TYR A 295 -13.35 8.86 8.39
N THR A 296 -12.74 7.79 8.87
CA THR A 296 -13.34 6.45 8.88
C THR A 296 -14.64 6.39 9.68
N GLN A 297 -14.72 7.10 10.80
CA GLN A 297 -15.95 7.20 11.59
C GLN A 297 -17.07 7.93 10.84
N MET A 298 -16.77 9.04 10.15
CA MET A 298 -17.73 9.77 9.32
C MET A 298 -18.29 8.90 8.21
N VAL A 299 -17.44 8.25 7.43
CA VAL A 299 -17.85 7.36 6.34
C VAL A 299 -18.56 6.12 6.86
N GLY A 300 -18.13 5.60 7.99
CA GLY A 300 -18.68 4.41 8.65
C GLY A 300 -20.19 4.48 8.93
N ARG A 301 -20.75 5.69 8.99
CA ARG A 301 -22.20 5.88 9.17
C ARG A 301 -23.01 5.38 7.99
N GLY A 302 -22.47 5.46 6.80
CA GLY A 302 -23.13 5.02 5.57
C GLY A 302 -22.79 3.59 5.14
N LEU A 303 -21.93 2.85 5.83
CA LEU A 303 -21.47 1.54 5.36
C LEU A 303 -22.46 0.39 5.63
N ARG A 304 -23.46 0.59 6.48
CA ARG A 304 -24.41 -0.47 6.80
C ARG A 304 -25.27 -0.79 5.59
N LYS A 305 -25.54 -2.07 5.42
CA LYS A 305 -26.48 -2.55 4.40
C LYS A 305 -27.90 -2.18 4.74
N ALA A 306 -28.68 -1.83 3.73
CA ALA A 306 -30.11 -1.64 3.79
C ALA A 306 -30.74 -2.21 2.52
N GLU A 307 -32.02 -2.57 2.60
CA GLU A 307 -32.76 -3.06 1.46
C GLU A 307 -32.78 -2.01 0.32
N GLY A 308 -32.47 -2.43 -0.90
CA GLY A 308 -32.38 -1.56 -2.08
C GLY A 308 -31.08 -0.76 -2.21
N LYS A 309 -30.22 -0.76 -1.20
CA LYS A 309 -28.93 -0.05 -1.23
C LYS A 309 -27.84 -0.90 -1.87
N LYS A 310 -27.39 -0.52 -3.08
CA LYS A 310 -26.31 -1.22 -3.80
C LYS A 310 -24.91 -0.86 -3.27
N TYR A 311 -24.67 0.41 -3.03
CA TYR A 311 -23.41 0.96 -2.51
C TYR A 311 -23.68 2.26 -1.76
N LEU A 312 -22.71 2.71 -0.96
CA LEU A 312 -22.67 4.04 -0.41
C LEU A 312 -22.03 4.98 -1.44
N THR A 313 -22.67 6.10 -1.76
CA THR A 313 -22.00 7.19 -2.50
C THR A 313 -21.22 8.05 -1.51
N LEU A 314 -19.89 8.06 -1.63
CA LEU A 314 -19.01 8.90 -0.82
C LEU A 314 -18.45 10.04 -1.68
N ILE A 315 -18.67 11.27 -1.23
CA ILE A 315 -18.20 12.47 -1.93
C ILE A 315 -17.26 13.24 -1.02
N ASP A 316 -15.98 13.26 -1.39
CA ASP A 316 -14.94 14.02 -0.72
C ASP A 316 -14.85 15.43 -1.33
N CYS A 317 -15.29 16.44 -0.59
CA CYS A 317 -15.11 17.84 -0.97
C CYS A 317 -13.68 18.26 -0.67
N VAL A 318 -12.90 18.52 -1.70
CA VAL A 318 -11.49 18.88 -1.59
C VAL A 318 -11.26 20.29 -2.15
N GLY A 319 -10.39 21.06 -1.50
CA GLY A 319 -9.94 22.36 -1.99
C GLY A 319 -8.46 22.34 -2.34
N VAL A 320 -7.89 23.50 -2.56
CA VAL A 320 -6.44 23.63 -2.75
C VAL A 320 -5.72 23.26 -1.46
N THR A 321 -5.00 22.16 -1.47
CA THR A 321 -4.30 21.61 -0.29
C THR A 321 -2.80 21.92 -0.29
N GLY A 322 -2.21 22.26 -1.44
CA GLY A 322 -0.75 22.40 -1.59
C GLY A 322 -0.07 21.05 -1.32
N LYS A 323 0.85 21.03 -0.34
CA LYS A 323 1.54 19.79 0.12
C LYS A 323 0.81 19.09 1.29
N LEU A 324 -0.43 19.47 1.61
CA LEU A 324 -1.18 18.90 2.72
C LEU A 324 -1.90 17.62 2.25
N ASP A 325 -1.65 16.53 2.94
CA ASP A 325 -2.38 15.28 2.76
C ASP A 325 -3.66 15.33 3.61
N ILE A 326 -4.80 15.42 2.94
CA ILE A 326 -6.11 15.28 3.58
C ILE A 326 -6.62 13.86 3.38
N CYS A 327 -7.40 13.36 4.34
CA CYS A 327 -8.05 12.07 4.22
C CYS A 327 -9.11 12.10 3.11
N THR A 328 -9.05 11.14 2.23
CA THR A 328 -10.03 10.89 1.16
C THR A 328 -10.28 9.37 1.06
N ALA A 329 -11.09 8.92 0.11
CA ALA A 329 -11.45 7.52 -0.03
C ALA A 329 -10.27 6.50 0.08
N PRO A 330 -9.09 6.72 -0.52
CA PRO A 330 -7.94 5.83 -0.33
C PRO A 330 -7.54 5.61 1.13
N THR A 331 -7.72 6.61 1.99
CA THR A 331 -7.42 6.53 3.43
C THR A 331 -8.21 5.41 4.14
N LEU A 332 -9.42 5.07 3.66
CA LEU A 332 -10.22 3.96 4.21
C LEU A 332 -9.55 2.60 4.02
N MET A 333 -8.69 2.49 3.01
CA MET A 333 -7.92 1.28 2.69
C MET A 333 -6.49 1.34 3.24
N GLY A 334 -6.16 2.37 4.03
CA GLY A 334 -4.80 2.60 4.51
C GLY A 334 -3.81 3.03 3.43
N LEU A 335 -4.31 3.50 2.27
CA LEU A 335 -3.48 3.94 1.15
C LEU A 335 -3.12 5.41 1.31
N ASP A 336 -1.84 5.72 1.21
CA ASP A 336 -1.33 7.08 1.12
C ASP A 336 -1.29 7.52 -0.35
N ILE A 337 -1.71 8.73 -0.65
CA ILE A 337 -1.71 9.32 -1.99
C ILE A 337 -0.78 10.54 -2.10
N GLY A 338 0.05 10.79 -1.08
CA GLY A 338 0.96 11.92 -1.06
C GLY A 338 1.98 11.91 -2.20
N ASP A 339 2.38 10.71 -2.62
CA ASP A 339 3.31 10.45 -3.73
C ASP A 339 2.63 10.39 -5.11
N VAL A 340 1.29 10.40 -5.17
CA VAL A 340 0.56 10.48 -6.44
C VAL A 340 0.73 11.88 -7.04
N PRO A 341 1.11 12.01 -8.33
CA PRO A 341 1.20 13.30 -9.00
C PRO A 341 -0.12 14.08 -8.93
N GLU A 342 -0.06 15.39 -8.64
CA GLU A 342 -1.25 16.22 -8.35
C GLU A 342 -2.30 16.14 -9.46
N HIS A 343 -1.86 16.20 -10.73
CA HIS A 343 -2.75 16.12 -11.90
C HIS A 343 -3.45 14.76 -12.07
N ARG A 344 -2.99 13.71 -11.36
CA ARG A 344 -3.59 12.37 -11.36
C ARG A 344 -4.48 12.10 -10.17
N LYS A 345 -4.39 12.92 -9.11
CA LYS A 345 -5.25 12.76 -7.92
C LYS A 345 -6.74 12.86 -8.27
N GLY A 346 -7.12 13.66 -9.27
CA GLY A 346 -8.49 13.76 -9.77
C GLY A 346 -9.02 12.48 -10.44
N LYS A 347 -8.14 11.54 -10.83
CA LYS A 347 -8.53 10.25 -11.43
C LYS A 347 -8.78 9.14 -10.37
N ILE A 348 -8.57 9.43 -9.09
CA ILE A 348 -8.77 8.47 -7.98
C ILE A 348 -10.25 8.44 -7.60
N GLU A 349 -11.06 7.83 -8.46
CA GLU A 349 -12.50 7.67 -8.28
C GLU A 349 -12.93 6.26 -8.68
N GLY A 350 -13.92 5.70 -8.01
CA GLY A 350 -14.43 4.36 -8.32
C GLY A 350 -14.94 3.61 -7.10
N LEU A 351 -15.05 2.29 -7.22
CA LEU A 351 -15.42 1.43 -6.10
C LEU A 351 -14.24 1.29 -5.13
N LEU A 352 -14.56 1.25 -3.84
CA LEU A 352 -13.54 1.15 -2.79
C LEU A 352 -12.79 -0.20 -2.87
N THR A 353 -13.47 -1.25 -3.32
CA THR A 353 -12.85 -2.57 -3.57
C THR A 353 -11.71 -2.51 -4.59
N ASP A 354 -11.80 -1.62 -5.57
CA ASP A 354 -10.83 -1.45 -6.65
C ASP A 354 -9.80 -0.36 -6.33
N MET A 355 -9.94 0.32 -5.19
CA MET A 355 -9.18 1.53 -4.84
C MET A 355 -7.67 1.31 -4.82
N GLN A 356 -7.21 0.13 -4.41
CA GLN A 356 -5.78 -0.18 -4.40
C GLN A 356 -5.21 -0.15 -5.82
N GLU A 357 -5.87 -0.80 -6.77
CA GLU A 357 -5.47 -0.83 -8.17
C GLU A 357 -5.56 0.57 -8.79
N ILE A 358 -6.64 1.31 -8.51
CA ILE A 358 -6.84 2.70 -8.97
C ILE A 358 -5.70 3.62 -8.49
N VAL A 359 -5.28 3.49 -7.22
CA VAL A 359 -4.19 4.31 -6.66
C VAL A 359 -2.85 3.89 -7.25
N GLU A 360 -2.59 2.59 -7.41
CA GLU A 360 -1.38 2.08 -8.06
C GLU A 360 -1.28 2.59 -9.50
N ASP A 361 -2.35 2.52 -10.28
CA ASP A 361 -2.41 3.08 -11.63
C ASP A 361 -2.21 4.60 -11.66
N ALA A 362 -2.77 5.32 -10.68
CA ALA A 362 -2.57 6.77 -10.57
C ALA A 362 -1.12 7.15 -10.20
N ARG A 363 -0.40 6.29 -9.48
CA ARG A 363 1.03 6.45 -9.16
C ARG A 363 1.93 6.14 -10.35
N GLU A 364 1.54 5.19 -11.18
CA GLU A 364 2.34 4.64 -12.26
C GLU A 364 2.40 5.60 -13.46
N CYS A 365 3.36 6.51 -13.45
CA CYS A 365 3.66 7.39 -14.57
C CYS A 365 5.17 7.33 -14.90
N PRO A 366 5.59 7.74 -16.11
CA PRO A 366 6.98 7.64 -16.55
C PRO A 366 8.01 8.22 -15.57
N GLU A 367 7.67 9.32 -14.90
CA GLU A 367 8.57 9.94 -13.92
C GLU A 367 8.76 9.09 -12.66
N THR A 368 7.76 8.31 -12.24
CA THR A 368 7.85 7.46 -11.05
C THR A 368 8.61 6.17 -11.32
N TRP A 369 8.70 5.72 -12.57
CA TRP A 369 9.45 4.52 -12.96
C TRP A 369 10.95 4.76 -13.03
N ILE A 370 11.37 6.01 -13.23
CA ILE A 370 12.79 6.37 -13.32
C ILE A 370 13.40 6.33 -11.92
N LEU A 371 14.26 5.35 -11.69
CA LEU A 371 15.12 5.32 -10.52
C LEU A 371 16.29 6.27 -10.72
N ASN A 372 16.31 7.36 -9.97
CA ASN A 372 17.53 8.17 -9.92
C ASN A 372 18.63 7.32 -9.27
N VAL A 373 19.72 7.09 -10.00
CA VAL A 373 20.85 6.25 -9.54
C VAL A 373 21.38 6.72 -8.17
N LYS A 374 21.31 8.02 -7.88
CA LYS A 374 21.60 8.57 -6.55
C LYS A 374 20.58 8.14 -5.49
N GLY A 375 19.30 8.01 -5.85
CA GLY A 375 18.23 7.55 -4.95
C GLY A 375 18.34 6.05 -4.63
N VAL A 376 18.75 5.23 -5.60
CA VAL A 376 19.03 3.80 -5.37
C VAL A 376 20.24 3.63 -4.46
N SER A 377 21.29 4.40 -4.68
CA SER A 377 22.48 4.40 -3.83
C SER A 377 22.17 4.84 -2.39
N LEU A 378 21.31 5.86 -2.18
CA LEU A 378 20.85 6.30 -0.86
C LEU A 378 19.97 5.25 -0.17
N PHE A 379 19.04 4.64 -0.90
CA PHE A 379 18.14 3.61 -0.37
C PHE A 379 18.91 2.35 0.09
N PHE A 380 19.94 1.97 -0.65
CA PHE A 380 20.79 0.83 -0.30
C PHE A 380 21.97 1.18 0.62
N SER A 381 22.48 2.43 0.61
CA SER A 381 23.60 2.86 1.47
C SER A 381 23.20 3.01 2.94
N GLU A 382 21.96 3.38 3.24
CA GLU A 382 21.45 3.42 4.63
C GLU A 382 21.39 2.02 5.28
N GLN A 383 21.38 0.95 4.48
CA GLN A 383 21.33 -0.42 4.96
C GLN A 383 22.59 -1.25 4.73
N ASN A 384 23.69 -0.65 4.25
CA ASN A 384 24.92 -1.37 3.86
C ASN A 384 24.68 -2.55 2.89
N VAL A 385 23.76 -2.38 1.94
CA VAL A 385 23.32 -3.41 1.00
C VAL A 385 23.89 -3.15 -0.38
N SER A 386 24.40 -4.19 -1.06
CA SER A 386 24.87 -4.12 -2.46
C SER A 386 23.70 -4.41 -3.43
N SER A 387 23.36 -3.44 -4.28
CA SER A 387 22.40 -3.61 -5.37
C SER A 387 22.96 -4.37 -6.59
N HIS A 388 24.22 -4.80 -6.55
CA HIS A 388 24.98 -5.36 -7.67
C HIS A 388 24.97 -4.48 -8.93
N HIS A 389 24.66 -3.20 -8.81
CA HIS A 389 24.55 -2.25 -9.92
C HIS A 389 23.56 -2.65 -11.02
N VAL A 390 22.53 -3.42 -10.67
CA VAL A 390 21.48 -3.81 -11.62
C VAL A 390 20.57 -2.61 -11.91
N ASN A 391 20.17 -2.46 -13.18
CA ASN A 391 19.25 -1.40 -13.65
C ASN A 391 17.80 -1.74 -13.28
N TRP A 392 17.49 -1.75 -11.99
CA TRP A 392 16.16 -2.03 -11.48
C TRP A 392 15.16 -0.93 -11.85
N THR A 393 13.92 -1.33 -12.09
CA THR A 393 12.78 -0.41 -12.18
C THR A 393 11.94 -0.55 -10.92
N LYS A 394 11.62 0.55 -10.23
CA LYS A 394 10.84 0.55 -9.01
C LYS A 394 9.36 0.75 -9.34
N LYS A 395 8.49 -0.12 -8.83
CA LYS A 395 7.04 0.06 -8.83
C LYS A 395 6.59 0.96 -7.69
N SER A 396 5.38 1.51 -7.79
CA SER A 396 4.77 2.35 -6.75
C SER A 396 4.60 1.62 -5.41
N ASN A 397 4.34 0.31 -5.44
CA ASN A 397 4.25 -0.53 -4.25
C ASN A 397 5.62 -0.86 -3.62
N GLY A 398 6.71 -0.33 -4.19
CA GLY A 398 8.08 -0.53 -3.69
C GLY A 398 8.80 -1.76 -4.25
N ASP A 399 8.13 -2.60 -5.03
CA ASP A 399 8.78 -3.74 -5.69
C ASP A 399 9.84 -3.27 -6.68
N LEU A 400 10.97 -3.97 -6.72
CA LEU A 400 11.97 -3.81 -7.76
C LEU A 400 11.73 -4.89 -8.82
N VAL A 401 11.68 -4.50 -10.09
CA VAL A 401 11.41 -5.43 -11.19
C VAL A 401 12.36 -5.20 -12.36
N TYR A 402 12.66 -6.28 -13.09
CA TYR A 402 13.37 -6.23 -14.35
C TYR A 402 12.73 -7.21 -15.34
N GLN A 403 12.47 -6.74 -16.57
CA GLN A 403 11.94 -7.52 -17.68
C GLN A 403 13.04 -7.75 -18.71
N PHE A 404 13.27 -9.00 -19.08
CA PHE A 404 14.22 -9.38 -20.12
C PHE A 404 13.59 -9.39 -21.51
N GLY A 405 14.43 -9.33 -22.53
CA GLY A 405 13.98 -9.29 -23.93
C GLY A 405 13.26 -10.56 -24.42
N ASP A 406 13.43 -11.68 -23.73
CA ASP A 406 12.74 -12.96 -23.97
C ASP A 406 11.40 -13.10 -23.24
N GLY A 407 11.00 -12.11 -22.46
CA GLY A 407 9.75 -12.13 -21.69
C GLY A 407 9.90 -12.67 -20.28
N GLU A 408 11.05 -13.24 -19.90
CA GLU A 408 11.33 -13.58 -18.51
C GLU A 408 11.42 -12.33 -17.64
N ARG A 409 11.10 -12.46 -16.37
CA ARG A 409 11.13 -11.37 -15.40
C ARG A 409 11.68 -11.84 -14.08
N ILE A 410 12.34 -10.94 -13.40
CA ILE A 410 12.72 -11.11 -12.01
C ILE A 410 12.31 -9.87 -11.22
N GLY A 411 11.98 -10.05 -9.96
CA GLY A 411 11.65 -8.95 -9.08
C GLY A 411 11.99 -9.25 -7.63
N ILE A 412 12.04 -8.20 -6.84
CA ILE A 412 12.18 -8.27 -5.40
C ILE A 412 10.98 -7.52 -4.82
N LYS A 413 10.17 -8.21 -4.01
CA LYS A 413 9.03 -7.59 -3.34
C LYS A 413 9.50 -6.46 -2.41
N ALA A 414 8.65 -5.47 -2.19
CA ALA A 414 8.85 -4.50 -1.12
C ALA A 414 9.06 -5.24 0.21
N MET A 415 9.95 -4.71 1.05
CA MET A 415 10.18 -5.29 2.37
C MET A 415 8.92 -5.18 3.23
N ASP A 416 8.65 -6.24 4.00
CA ASP A 416 7.62 -6.21 5.02
C ASP A 416 8.06 -5.41 6.26
N GLU A 417 7.18 -5.29 7.25
CA GLU A 417 7.42 -4.56 8.50
C GLU A 417 8.59 -5.13 9.32
N LEU A 418 9.01 -6.36 9.05
CA LEU A 418 10.16 -7.03 9.66
C LEU A 418 11.45 -6.91 8.83
N GLY A 419 11.42 -6.11 7.75
CA GLY A 419 12.56 -5.92 6.85
C GLY A 419 12.87 -7.14 5.98
N LYS A 420 11.92 -8.07 5.82
CA LYS A 420 12.08 -9.26 4.98
C LYS A 420 11.38 -9.09 3.64
N THR A 421 11.89 -9.81 2.64
CA THR A 421 11.38 -9.77 1.28
C THR A 421 11.43 -11.15 0.62
N LYS A 422 10.97 -11.24 -0.63
CA LYS A 422 11.01 -12.43 -1.48
C LYS A 422 11.47 -12.04 -2.88
N VAL A 423 12.14 -12.98 -3.55
CA VAL A 423 12.44 -12.89 -4.98
C VAL A 423 11.28 -13.49 -5.76
N MET A 424 10.81 -12.76 -6.76
CA MET A 424 9.77 -13.18 -7.70
C MET A 424 10.43 -13.58 -9.01
N TYR A 425 10.17 -14.79 -9.48
CA TYR A 425 10.67 -15.30 -10.75
C TYR A 425 9.50 -15.57 -11.69
N TYR A 426 9.59 -15.06 -12.89
CA TYR A 426 8.67 -15.34 -13.98
C TYR A 426 9.49 -15.88 -15.15
N GLU A 427 9.62 -17.22 -15.20
CA GLU A 427 10.56 -17.97 -16.03
C GLU A 427 9.81 -18.76 -17.08
N PHE A 428 10.46 -19.00 -18.22
CA PHE A 428 9.94 -19.91 -19.23
C PHE A 428 10.28 -21.36 -18.85
N ASP A 429 9.24 -22.21 -18.89
CA ASP A 429 9.34 -23.66 -18.67
C ASP A 429 9.35 -24.35 -20.05
N ASP A 430 10.55 -24.78 -20.48
CA ASP A 430 10.75 -25.41 -21.79
C ASP A 430 9.97 -26.74 -21.94
N GLU A 431 9.80 -27.49 -20.84
CA GLU A 431 9.07 -28.76 -20.88
C GLU A 431 7.57 -28.54 -21.13
N LYS A 432 7.02 -27.49 -20.54
CA LYS A 432 5.58 -27.17 -20.61
C LYS A 432 5.25 -26.12 -21.66
N ASN A 433 6.26 -25.58 -22.33
CA ASN A 433 6.15 -24.50 -23.32
C ASN A 433 5.28 -23.31 -22.82
N LYS A 434 5.52 -22.88 -21.56
CA LYS A 434 4.78 -21.77 -20.92
C LYS A 434 5.60 -21.06 -19.86
N PHE A 435 5.22 -19.82 -19.58
CA PHE A 435 5.80 -19.10 -18.45
C PHE A 435 5.25 -19.59 -17.11
N ARG A 436 6.12 -19.67 -16.11
CA ARG A 436 5.81 -20.04 -14.73
C ARG A 436 6.16 -18.91 -13.80
N TYR A 437 5.30 -18.68 -12.81
CA TYR A 437 5.58 -17.79 -11.69
C TYR A 437 5.95 -18.62 -10.45
N ARG A 438 7.01 -18.20 -9.76
CA ARG A 438 7.37 -18.72 -8.44
C ARG A 438 7.94 -17.62 -7.56
N GLU A 439 7.84 -17.78 -6.25
CA GLU A 439 8.49 -16.95 -5.26
C GLU A 439 9.54 -17.75 -4.49
N SER A 440 10.59 -17.06 -4.04
CA SER A 440 11.52 -17.65 -3.06
C SER A 440 10.87 -17.71 -1.67
N GLU A 441 11.49 -18.45 -0.76
CA GLU A 441 11.23 -18.27 0.66
C GLU A 441 11.57 -16.85 1.10
N GLN A 442 10.94 -16.43 2.21
CA GLN A 442 11.15 -15.11 2.81
C GLN A 442 12.60 -14.99 3.31
N THR A 443 13.29 -13.90 2.95
CA THR A 443 14.70 -13.69 3.26
C THR A 443 14.99 -12.20 3.52
N ASN A 444 16.20 -11.86 3.92
CA ASN A 444 16.63 -10.48 4.01
C ASN A 444 16.92 -9.88 2.62
N LEU A 445 16.97 -8.55 2.52
CA LEU A 445 17.11 -7.84 1.25
C LEU A 445 18.43 -8.19 0.53
N GLN A 446 19.56 -8.31 1.23
CA GLN A 446 20.84 -8.64 0.59
C GLN A 446 20.79 -10.03 -0.06
N THR A 447 20.32 -11.04 0.66
CA THR A 447 20.17 -12.40 0.11
C THR A 447 19.22 -12.44 -1.08
N ALA A 448 18.17 -11.62 -1.09
CA ALA A 448 17.26 -11.52 -2.23
C ALA A 448 17.96 -10.90 -3.45
N LEU A 449 18.74 -9.83 -3.25
CA LEU A 449 19.53 -9.19 -4.31
C LEU A 449 20.61 -10.12 -4.87
N ASP A 450 21.28 -10.89 -4.00
CA ASP A 450 22.30 -11.86 -4.41
C ASP A 450 21.70 -12.97 -5.29
N LYS A 451 20.57 -13.55 -4.88
CA LYS A 451 19.83 -14.54 -5.66
C LYS A 451 19.33 -13.99 -7.00
N ALA A 452 18.86 -12.76 -7.00
CA ALA A 452 18.44 -12.11 -8.22
C ALA A 452 19.64 -11.86 -9.15
N TYR A 453 20.75 -11.38 -8.63
CA TYR A 453 21.98 -11.17 -9.41
C TYR A 453 22.52 -12.47 -10.03
N GLU A 454 22.49 -13.59 -9.27
CA GLU A 454 22.81 -14.90 -9.79
C GLU A 454 21.94 -15.29 -11.01
N PHE A 455 20.63 -15.00 -10.95
CA PHE A 455 19.72 -15.20 -12.05
C PHE A 455 20.10 -14.38 -13.30
N PHE A 456 20.47 -13.10 -13.12
CA PHE A 456 20.95 -12.24 -14.21
C PHE A 456 22.22 -12.85 -14.87
N CYS A 457 23.19 -13.24 -14.08
CA CYS A 457 24.45 -13.77 -14.58
C CYS A 457 24.33 -15.15 -15.24
N THR A 458 23.44 -16.01 -14.76
CA THR A 458 23.31 -17.37 -15.27
C THR A 458 22.41 -17.50 -16.49
N ARG A 459 21.35 -16.70 -16.57
CA ARG A 459 20.34 -16.82 -17.64
C ARG A 459 20.38 -15.71 -18.69
N HIS A 460 20.87 -14.52 -18.33
CA HIS A 460 20.77 -13.31 -19.16
C HIS A 460 22.09 -12.56 -19.31
N GLU A 461 23.20 -13.28 -19.33
CA GLU A 461 24.53 -12.71 -19.56
C GLU A 461 24.62 -12.03 -20.95
N ASP A 462 23.88 -12.51 -21.94
CA ASP A 462 23.79 -11.91 -23.28
C ASP A 462 23.12 -10.52 -23.31
N GLU A 463 22.38 -10.15 -22.25
CA GLU A 463 21.76 -8.83 -22.06
C GLU A 463 22.52 -7.95 -21.07
N ARG A 464 23.69 -8.31 -20.60
CA ARG A 464 24.46 -7.63 -19.56
C ARG A 464 24.60 -6.12 -19.79
N LYS A 465 24.73 -5.68 -21.05
CA LYS A 465 24.78 -4.26 -21.42
C LYS A 465 23.56 -3.45 -20.97
N LEU A 466 22.41 -4.09 -20.80
CA LEU A 466 21.15 -3.42 -20.47
C LEU A 466 20.92 -3.37 -18.95
N TRP A 467 21.44 -4.36 -18.19
CA TRP A 467 21.16 -4.46 -16.78
C TRP A 467 22.37 -4.14 -15.87
N ASP A 468 23.63 -4.25 -16.31
CA ASP A 468 24.83 -3.99 -15.52
C ASP A 468 25.27 -2.52 -15.65
N LEU A 469 24.92 -1.70 -14.65
CA LEU A 469 25.23 -0.28 -14.64
C LEU A 469 26.69 0.02 -14.34
N LYS A 470 27.45 -0.90 -13.74
CA LYS A 470 28.85 -0.71 -13.38
C LYS A 470 29.75 -0.82 -14.62
N GLU A 471 29.55 -1.89 -15.39
CA GLU A 471 30.38 -2.18 -16.55
C GLU A 471 30.04 -1.27 -17.76
N TYR A 472 28.78 -0.87 -17.85
CA TYR A 472 28.27 -0.04 -18.94
C TYR A 472 27.83 1.36 -18.51
N TYR A 473 28.52 1.93 -17.49
CA TYR A 473 28.20 3.23 -16.88
C TYR A 473 27.98 4.35 -17.90
N ASN A 474 28.89 4.50 -18.88
CA ASN A 474 28.78 5.54 -19.90
C ASN A 474 27.56 5.41 -20.79
N TRP A 475 27.07 4.19 -21.01
CA TRP A 475 25.90 3.95 -21.85
C TRP A 475 24.62 4.54 -21.22
N GLN A 476 24.43 4.38 -19.92
CA GLN A 476 23.19 4.81 -19.25
C GLN A 476 23.01 6.33 -19.26
N TYR A 477 24.12 7.11 -19.25
CA TYR A 477 24.08 8.57 -19.29
C TYR A 477 24.06 9.15 -20.70
N ALA A 478 24.26 8.33 -21.73
CA ALA A 478 24.13 8.78 -23.12
C ALA A 478 22.70 9.20 -23.42
N PRO A 479 22.48 10.17 -24.33
CA PRO A 479 21.13 10.55 -24.75
C PRO A 479 20.35 9.36 -25.27
N ALA A 480 19.05 9.25 -24.92
CA ALA A 480 18.15 8.28 -25.52
C ALA A 480 18.10 8.46 -27.05
N SER A 481 18.07 7.34 -27.78
CA SER A 481 17.95 7.38 -29.23
C SER A 481 16.57 7.92 -29.66
N GLU A 482 16.48 8.52 -30.84
CA GLU A 482 15.20 9.00 -31.36
C GLU A 482 14.15 7.88 -31.44
N LYS A 483 14.55 6.66 -31.81
CA LYS A 483 13.66 5.49 -31.81
C LYS A 483 13.08 5.18 -30.44
N GLN A 484 13.89 5.32 -29.37
CA GLN A 484 13.40 5.13 -27.99
C GLN A 484 12.42 6.24 -27.58
N LYS A 485 12.76 7.49 -27.91
CA LYS A 485 11.90 8.64 -27.63
C LYS A 485 10.56 8.54 -28.35
N ASP A 486 10.58 8.26 -29.66
CA ASP A 486 9.38 8.11 -30.48
C ASP A 486 8.48 6.97 -29.95
N TYR A 487 9.08 5.85 -29.57
CA TYR A 487 8.34 4.72 -29.03
C TYR A 487 7.69 5.09 -27.68
N ILE A 488 8.43 5.72 -26.78
CA ILE A 488 7.90 6.19 -25.48
C ILE A 488 6.77 7.19 -25.71
N LYS A 489 7.01 8.21 -26.56
CA LYS A 489 6.02 9.24 -26.91
C LYS A 489 4.73 8.67 -27.47
N SER A 490 4.80 7.59 -28.23
CA SER A 490 3.62 6.91 -28.79
C SER A 490 2.80 6.09 -27.77
N ARG A 491 3.32 5.87 -26.55
CA ARG A 491 2.76 4.95 -25.54
C ARG A 491 2.40 5.60 -24.22
N VAL A 492 2.85 6.85 -24.00
CA VAL A 492 2.53 7.64 -22.81
C VAL A 492 1.53 8.74 -23.14
N GLU A 493 0.85 9.29 -22.14
CA GLU A 493 -0.04 10.43 -22.33
C GLU A 493 0.77 11.67 -22.74
N LYS A 494 0.16 12.56 -23.55
CA LYS A 494 0.85 13.76 -24.05
C LYS A 494 1.42 14.61 -22.93
N ASP A 495 0.66 14.82 -21.87
CA ASP A 495 1.08 15.63 -20.72
C ASP A 495 2.25 15.00 -19.95
N GLU A 496 2.35 13.68 -19.95
CA GLU A 496 3.47 12.94 -19.36
C GLU A 496 4.73 13.10 -20.20
N TRP A 497 4.59 13.01 -21.52
CA TRP A 497 5.69 13.27 -22.41
C TRP A 497 6.21 14.71 -22.29
N ASP A 498 5.32 15.69 -22.28
CA ASP A 498 5.67 17.12 -22.15
C ASP A 498 6.43 17.40 -20.84
N ARG A 499 6.12 16.67 -19.76
CA ARG A 499 6.86 16.76 -18.48
C ARG A 499 8.24 16.13 -18.56
N LEU A 500 8.36 14.94 -19.17
CA LEU A 500 9.66 14.29 -19.40
C LEU A 500 10.57 15.19 -20.23
N GLU A 501 10.03 15.84 -21.26
CA GLU A 501 10.78 16.74 -22.13
C GLU A 501 11.21 18.02 -21.40
N LYS A 502 10.34 18.59 -20.54
CA LYS A 502 10.66 19.76 -19.68
C LYS A 502 11.68 19.44 -18.59
N ARG A 503 11.77 18.20 -18.14
CA ARG A 503 12.76 17.74 -17.15
C ARG A 503 14.19 17.81 -17.67
N GLY A 504 14.38 17.77 -19.00
CA GLY A 504 15.67 17.84 -19.66
C GLY A 504 15.97 16.61 -20.54
N MET A 505 17.24 16.36 -20.81
CA MET A 505 17.67 15.27 -21.69
C MET A 505 17.33 13.90 -21.09
N LEU A 506 16.44 13.16 -21.76
CA LEU A 506 16.18 11.76 -21.41
C LEU A 506 17.39 10.89 -21.75
N THR A 507 17.90 10.16 -20.77
CA THR A 507 19.06 9.28 -20.96
C THR A 507 18.65 7.88 -21.44
N LYS A 508 19.59 7.09 -21.95
CA LYS A 508 19.33 5.69 -22.35
C LYS A 508 18.93 4.82 -21.16
N GLY A 509 19.52 5.04 -19.98
CA GLY A 509 19.16 4.31 -18.76
C GLY A 509 17.72 4.58 -18.33
N GLU A 510 17.32 5.87 -18.30
CA GLU A 510 15.94 6.27 -17.99
C GLU A 510 14.95 5.75 -19.06
N ALA A 511 15.29 5.88 -20.33
CA ALA A 511 14.48 5.33 -21.41
C ALA A 511 14.31 3.80 -21.27
N ALA A 512 15.36 3.08 -20.90
CA ALA A 512 15.28 1.62 -20.68
C ALA A 512 14.33 1.27 -19.53
N GLN A 513 14.33 2.03 -18.42
CA GLN A 513 13.41 1.84 -17.31
C GLN A 513 11.96 2.09 -17.73
N ILE A 514 11.69 3.18 -18.46
CA ILE A 514 10.35 3.47 -18.97
C ILE A 514 9.88 2.37 -19.94
N LEU A 515 10.74 1.95 -20.87
CA LEU A 515 10.42 0.89 -21.84
C LEU A 515 10.16 -0.45 -21.14
N ASN A 516 10.90 -0.74 -20.08
CA ASN A 516 10.72 -1.91 -19.23
C ASN A 516 9.29 -1.92 -18.65
N MET A 517 8.88 -0.83 -18.02
CA MET A 517 7.53 -0.71 -17.43
C MET A 517 6.41 -0.71 -18.49
N LEU A 518 6.61 -0.02 -19.62
CA LEU A 518 5.64 -0.06 -20.71
C LEU A 518 5.46 -1.48 -21.27
N SER A 519 6.52 -2.28 -21.28
CA SER A 519 6.45 -3.69 -21.71
C SER A 519 5.67 -4.55 -20.70
N LEU A 520 5.75 -4.25 -19.39
CA LEU A 520 5.05 -4.97 -18.34
C LEU A 520 3.53 -4.75 -18.34
N LYS A 521 3.06 -3.57 -18.73
CA LYS A 521 1.63 -3.18 -18.66
C LYS A 521 0.69 -3.95 -19.60
N ASN A 522 1.17 -4.58 -20.66
CA ASN A 522 0.34 -5.19 -21.71
C ASN A 522 0.83 -6.58 -22.12
N LEU A 523 1.24 -7.40 -21.18
CA LEU A 523 1.77 -8.75 -21.43
C LEU A 523 0.65 -9.78 -21.44
N THR A 524 0.26 -10.23 -22.62
CA THR A 524 -0.52 -11.46 -22.80
C THR A 524 0.42 -12.66 -22.89
N GLN A 525 -0.08 -13.86 -22.55
CA GLN A 525 0.68 -15.11 -22.67
C GLN A 525 1.20 -15.32 -24.12
N GLU A 526 0.39 -15.01 -25.11
CA GLU A 526 0.75 -15.09 -26.52
C GLU A 526 1.92 -14.17 -26.89
N LYS A 527 1.89 -12.94 -26.39
CA LYS A 527 2.96 -11.96 -26.61
C LYS A 527 4.28 -12.39 -25.94
N LEU A 528 4.20 -12.95 -24.75
CA LEU A 528 5.36 -13.49 -24.04
C LEU A 528 5.99 -14.65 -24.80
N LEU A 529 5.19 -15.60 -25.30
CA LEU A 529 5.66 -16.71 -26.13
C LEU A 529 6.33 -16.22 -27.42
N TYR A 530 5.74 -15.20 -28.07
CA TYR A 530 6.35 -14.57 -29.24
C TYR A 530 7.72 -13.93 -28.92
N MET A 531 7.82 -13.20 -27.80
CA MET A 531 9.08 -12.58 -27.38
C MET A 531 10.15 -13.64 -27.11
N HIS A 532 9.78 -14.73 -26.41
CA HIS A 532 10.68 -15.83 -26.12
C HIS A 532 11.20 -16.49 -27.42
N ALA A 533 10.31 -16.89 -28.32
CA ALA A 533 10.68 -17.52 -29.58
C ALA A 533 11.58 -16.62 -30.44
N LYS A 534 11.26 -15.32 -30.52
CA LYS A 534 12.08 -14.34 -31.23
C LYS A 534 13.49 -14.26 -30.63
N LYS A 535 13.62 -14.18 -29.32
CA LYS A 535 14.92 -14.07 -28.64
C LYS A 535 15.75 -15.33 -28.78
N GLN A 536 15.13 -16.50 -28.70
CA GLN A 536 15.82 -17.78 -28.95
C GLN A 536 16.38 -17.86 -30.37
N LYS A 537 15.62 -17.39 -31.36
CA LYS A 537 16.10 -17.30 -32.74
C LYS A 537 17.30 -16.34 -32.87
N GLU A 538 17.25 -15.16 -32.25
CA GLU A 538 18.37 -14.23 -32.23
C GLU A 538 19.62 -14.80 -31.55
N ARG A 539 19.45 -15.56 -30.46
CA ARG A 539 20.53 -16.27 -29.75
C ARG A 539 21.15 -17.35 -30.66
N ALA A 540 20.33 -18.15 -31.34
CA ALA A 540 20.78 -19.17 -32.27
C ALA A 540 21.56 -18.55 -33.45
N GLU A 541 21.04 -17.50 -34.09
CA GLU A 541 21.72 -16.81 -35.19
C GLU A 541 23.08 -16.24 -34.76
N LYS A 542 23.19 -15.64 -33.57
CA LYS A 542 24.45 -15.15 -33.01
C LYS A 542 25.44 -16.29 -32.73
N GLN A 543 24.96 -17.42 -32.22
CA GLN A 543 25.78 -18.57 -31.96
C GLN A 543 26.33 -19.14 -33.28
N GLU A 544 25.51 -19.30 -34.31
CA GLU A 544 25.93 -19.71 -35.64
C GLU A 544 26.97 -18.78 -36.25
N GLU A 545 26.74 -17.47 -36.11
CA GLU A 545 27.71 -16.47 -36.61
C GLU A 545 29.05 -16.55 -35.86
N PHE A 546 28.98 -16.71 -34.51
CA PHE A 546 30.19 -16.91 -33.69
C PHE A 546 30.94 -18.15 -34.10
N GLU A 547 30.26 -19.30 -34.26
CA GLU A 547 30.87 -20.54 -34.71
C GLU A 547 31.47 -20.42 -36.13
N ARG A 548 30.77 -19.77 -37.04
CA ARG A 548 31.26 -19.47 -38.39
C ARG A 548 32.53 -18.62 -38.32
N LYS A 549 32.57 -17.57 -37.53
CA LYS A 549 33.76 -16.73 -37.31
C LYS A 549 34.89 -17.52 -36.69
N ARG A 550 34.59 -18.36 -35.70
CA ARG A 550 35.56 -19.27 -35.07
C ARG A 550 36.14 -20.25 -36.07
N HIS A 551 35.34 -20.91 -36.89
CA HIS A 551 35.79 -21.80 -37.95
C HIS A 551 36.69 -21.08 -38.97
N LEU A 552 36.33 -19.89 -39.40
CA LEU A 552 37.16 -19.10 -40.31
C LEU A 552 38.51 -18.73 -39.69
N LYS A 553 38.53 -18.37 -38.38
CA LYS A 553 39.76 -18.09 -37.64
C LYS A 553 40.66 -19.31 -37.54
N ILE A 554 40.11 -20.47 -37.19
CA ILE A 554 40.82 -21.76 -37.14
C ILE A 554 41.40 -22.10 -38.51
N ARG A 555 40.63 -21.97 -39.61
CA ARG A 555 41.07 -22.22 -40.97
C ARG A 555 42.24 -21.31 -41.41
N ARG A 556 42.24 -20.02 -40.98
CA ARG A 556 43.35 -19.11 -41.19
C ARG A 556 44.61 -19.53 -40.42
N LEU A 557 44.44 -20.00 -39.17
CA LEU A 557 45.54 -20.47 -38.31
C LEU A 557 46.20 -21.76 -38.90
N ILE A 558 45.40 -22.70 -39.41
CA ILE A 558 45.86 -23.92 -40.11
C ILE A 558 46.73 -23.54 -41.31
N ASN A 559 46.24 -22.63 -42.16
CA ASN A 559 46.96 -22.20 -43.38
C ASN A 559 48.28 -21.50 -43.05
N LYS A 560 48.39 -20.82 -41.90
CA LYS A 560 49.58 -20.09 -41.46
C LYS A 560 50.64 -21.00 -40.81
N SER A 561 50.24 -22.14 -40.26
CA SER A 561 51.09 -23.01 -39.43
C SER A 561 51.46 -24.35 -40.08
N ALA A 562 51.17 -24.59 -41.36
CA ALA A 562 51.15 -25.91 -42.03
C ALA A 562 52.49 -26.67 -42.22
N ARG A 563 53.62 -26.25 -41.60
CA ARG A 563 54.95 -26.91 -41.83
C ARG A 563 55.80 -27.10 -40.57
N SER A 564 55.21 -27.33 -39.41
CA SER A 564 55.99 -27.55 -38.20
C SER A 564 55.86 -28.95 -37.62
N ARG A 565 56.85 -29.36 -36.80
CA ARG A 565 56.81 -30.62 -36.03
C ARG A 565 56.20 -30.49 -34.61
N ARG A 566 55.89 -29.29 -34.18
CA ARG A 566 55.28 -29.00 -32.86
C ARG A 566 54.34 -27.84 -32.99
N TYR A 567 53.20 -27.94 -32.30
CA TYR A 567 52.16 -26.90 -32.27
C TYR A 567 51.74 -26.65 -30.84
N TYR A 568 51.57 -25.39 -30.48
CA TYR A 568 51.00 -24.94 -29.23
C TYR A 568 49.67 -24.27 -29.53
N ALA A 569 48.59 -24.84 -29.02
CA ALA A 569 47.23 -24.27 -29.14
C ALA A 569 46.87 -23.57 -27.85
N LEU A 570 46.40 -22.33 -27.93
CA LEU A 570 46.01 -21.49 -26.82
C LEU A 570 44.60 -20.96 -27.04
N ILE A 571 43.83 -20.95 -25.95
CA ILE A 571 42.48 -20.37 -25.89
C ILE A 571 42.47 -19.40 -24.72
N PHE A 572 42.19 -18.13 -24.96
CA PHE A 572 42.01 -17.11 -23.91
C PHE A 572 40.97 -16.09 -24.38
N LYS A 573 39.94 -15.86 -23.54
CA LYS A 573 38.77 -15.11 -23.93
C LYS A 573 38.21 -15.57 -25.29
N ASP A 574 38.18 -14.62 -26.25
CA ASP A 574 37.72 -14.84 -27.63
C ASP A 574 38.86 -15.13 -28.61
N ASP A 575 40.10 -15.28 -28.10
CA ASP A 575 41.25 -15.48 -28.92
C ASP A 575 41.69 -16.96 -28.98
N LEU A 576 41.87 -17.40 -30.22
CA LEU A 576 42.36 -18.72 -30.58
C LEU A 576 43.70 -18.57 -31.30
N VAL A 577 44.74 -19.19 -30.77
CA VAL A 577 46.08 -19.10 -31.35
C VAL A 577 46.67 -20.51 -31.53
N ILE A 578 47.33 -20.74 -32.71
CA ILE A 578 48.25 -21.84 -32.92
C ILE A 578 49.59 -21.21 -33.26
N THR A 579 50.61 -21.56 -32.52
CA THR A 579 52.01 -21.20 -32.82
C THR A 579 52.90 -22.45 -32.76
N ASN A 580 54.00 -22.39 -33.45
CA ASN A 580 55.01 -23.43 -33.46
C ASN A 580 56.22 -23.08 -32.56
N GLU A 581 56.23 -21.90 -31.94
CA GLU A 581 57.27 -21.37 -31.09
C GLU A 581 56.79 -21.30 -29.64
N TRP A 582 57.49 -21.98 -28.73
CA TRP A 582 57.13 -22.02 -27.31
C TRP A 582 57.27 -20.65 -26.66
N ASP A 583 58.35 -19.93 -27.03
CA ASP A 583 58.63 -18.62 -26.42
C ASP A 583 57.48 -17.63 -26.68
N LYS A 584 56.95 -17.61 -27.91
CA LYS A 584 55.76 -16.80 -28.23
C LYS A 584 54.50 -17.27 -27.48
N ALA A 585 54.33 -18.60 -27.35
CA ALA A 585 53.21 -19.13 -26.58
C ALA A 585 53.30 -18.71 -25.11
N SER A 586 54.48 -18.80 -24.55
CA SER A 586 54.79 -18.47 -23.16
C SER A 586 54.59 -16.98 -22.85
N GLU A 587 55.04 -16.09 -23.74
CA GLU A 587 54.78 -14.64 -23.64
C GLU A 587 53.29 -14.33 -23.68
N MET A 588 52.54 -14.91 -24.60
CA MET A 588 51.09 -14.70 -24.72
C MET A 588 50.35 -15.21 -23.49
N ILE A 589 50.72 -16.33 -22.90
CA ILE A 589 50.17 -16.85 -21.66
C ILE A 589 50.41 -15.89 -20.53
N ALA A 590 51.64 -15.43 -20.35
CA ALA A 590 52.04 -14.53 -19.28
C ALA A 590 51.32 -13.15 -19.38
N GLU A 591 51.17 -12.63 -20.59
CA GLU A 591 50.44 -11.39 -20.86
C GLU A 591 48.93 -11.53 -20.55
N ALA A 592 48.29 -12.63 -20.96
CA ALA A 592 46.88 -12.88 -20.70
C ALA A 592 46.61 -13.11 -19.20
N GLU A 593 47.46 -13.85 -18.49
CA GLU A 593 47.37 -14.05 -17.03
C GLU A 593 47.55 -12.75 -16.27
N LYS A 594 48.50 -11.87 -16.71
CA LYS A 594 48.68 -10.52 -16.14
C LYS A 594 47.43 -9.65 -16.28
N ASN A 595 46.67 -9.85 -17.36
CA ASN A 595 45.40 -9.16 -17.62
C ASN A 595 44.20 -9.84 -16.94
N GLY A 596 44.42 -10.90 -16.14
CA GLY A 596 43.36 -11.62 -15.42
C GLY A 596 42.57 -12.63 -16.26
N ASP A 597 43.05 -12.97 -17.44
CA ASP A 597 42.39 -13.91 -18.34
C ASP A 597 42.73 -15.38 -18.01
N LYS A 598 41.70 -16.23 -18.05
CA LYS A 598 41.95 -17.70 -17.95
C LYS A 598 42.44 -18.21 -19.29
N VAL A 599 43.64 -18.79 -19.29
CA VAL A 599 44.25 -19.40 -20.48
C VAL A 599 44.16 -20.91 -20.45
N ARG A 600 43.65 -21.51 -21.53
CA ARG A 600 43.75 -22.93 -21.78
C ARG A 600 44.78 -23.18 -22.88
N TYR A 601 45.82 -23.96 -22.65
CA TYR A 601 46.81 -24.28 -23.65
C TYR A 601 47.26 -25.70 -23.58
N LYS A 602 47.72 -26.24 -24.75
CA LYS A 602 48.29 -27.58 -24.83
C LYS A 602 49.23 -27.67 -26.03
N ARG A 603 50.28 -28.53 -25.91
CA ARG A 603 51.22 -28.86 -26.97
C ARG A 603 50.74 -30.08 -27.74
N PHE A 604 50.88 -30.03 -29.07
CA PHE A 604 50.52 -31.10 -30.00
C PHE A 604 51.64 -31.35 -30.99
N TYR A 605 51.62 -32.53 -31.58
CA TYR A 605 52.57 -32.93 -32.64
C TYR A 605 51.92 -33.01 -34.01
N SER A 606 50.62 -32.88 -34.08
CA SER A 606 49.80 -32.76 -35.29
C SER A 606 49.02 -31.44 -35.24
N ILE A 607 48.88 -30.78 -36.41
CA ILE A 607 48.07 -29.59 -36.54
C ILE A 607 46.59 -29.92 -36.34
N ASP A 608 46.14 -31.12 -36.75
CA ASP A 608 44.74 -31.54 -36.64
C ASP A 608 44.36 -31.71 -35.16
N GLU A 609 45.22 -32.30 -34.33
CA GLU A 609 44.99 -32.38 -32.89
C GLU A 609 44.95 -31.03 -32.22
N ALA A 610 45.82 -30.09 -32.64
CA ALA A 610 45.81 -28.71 -32.13
C ALA A 610 44.52 -27.98 -32.51
N VAL A 611 44.03 -28.19 -33.71
CA VAL A 611 42.76 -27.67 -34.21
C VAL A 611 41.57 -28.24 -33.44
N ASP A 612 41.57 -29.55 -33.18
CA ASP A 612 40.50 -30.21 -32.43
C ASP A 612 40.45 -29.75 -30.95
N PHE A 613 41.59 -29.36 -30.39
CA PHE A 613 41.64 -28.72 -29.08
C PHE A 613 41.00 -27.32 -29.09
N LEU A 614 41.21 -26.54 -30.17
CA LEU A 614 40.63 -25.23 -30.32
C LEU A 614 39.12 -25.27 -30.61
N LYS A 615 38.57 -26.38 -31.06
CA LYS A 615 37.12 -26.57 -31.30
C LYS A 615 36.36 -26.89 -30.01
N LYS A 616 37.04 -27.42 -29.00
CA LYS A 616 36.46 -27.73 -27.66
C LYS A 616 36.55 -26.54 -26.74
#